data_f9f5bd69df9c9d4d2b1c9449ae288432
#
_entry.id   f9f5bd69df9c9d4d2b1c9449ae288432
#
_cell.length_a   1.000
_cell.length_b   1.000
_cell.length_c   1.000
_cell.angle_alpha   90.00
_cell.angle_beta   90.00
_cell.angle_gamma   90.00
#
_symmetry.space_group_name_H-M   'P 1'
#
loop_
_entity.id
_entity.type
_entity.pdbx_description
1 polymer ?
#
loop_
_entity_poly.entity_id
_entity_poly.type
_entity_poly.pdbx_seq_one_letter_code
_entity_poly.pdbx_strand_id
1 'polypeptide(L)'
;MDLKTSALSRLEGQLRACFFSDSTLADFSDDAYFWSGQNIRGKICLDLGSAYGLSEDALLDIAASTQLLHDASLIHDDLIDEDTERRGCLAIWKKYGKAKALLIGDLLISKAYQIVIQSKVSAATKVVWTSEISAAVSSAVSGAVAELEFDTHNQQLILENYYRMASRKTGALFALPARCIALTADQPGDVDRLNTIFLNLAVAYQIKDDQSDFLGTKSGRQHSSDLKNGRPNLYHIFVNNGMSAEKYFDYIDDYQASLVADSIQLADSLPKQVYVILKELLIPLIELKPLQSSNRLLQVGT
;
A
#
# COMPACT_ATOMS: atom_id res chain seq x y z
N MET A 1 -19.25 8.31 -21.03
CA MET A 1 -18.18 8.50 -20.04
C MET A 1 -18.59 7.69 -18.82
N ASP A 2 -17.83 6.66 -18.45
CA ASP A 2 -18.21 5.74 -17.37
C ASP A 2 -18.20 6.51 -16.04
N LEU A 3 -19.22 6.28 -15.18
CA LEU A 3 -19.36 6.93 -13.87
C LEU A 3 -18.09 6.78 -13.00
N LYS A 4 -17.41 5.64 -13.12
CA LYS A 4 -16.13 5.36 -12.41
C LYS A 4 -14.99 6.26 -12.88
N THR A 5 -14.88 6.54 -14.18
CA THR A 5 -13.88 7.47 -14.73
C THR A 5 -14.12 8.90 -14.22
N SER A 6 -15.40 9.27 -14.05
CA SER A 6 -15.80 10.57 -13.48
C SER A 6 -15.39 10.72 -12.00
N ALA A 7 -15.56 9.68 -11.18
CA ALA A 7 -15.24 9.75 -9.74
C ALA A 7 -13.72 9.82 -9.51
N LEU A 8 -12.91 9.07 -10.28
CA LEU A 8 -11.45 9.17 -10.20
C LEU A 8 -10.93 10.53 -10.66
N SER A 9 -11.53 11.12 -11.71
CA SER A 9 -11.19 12.48 -12.14
C SER A 9 -11.54 13.53 -11.09
N ARG A 10 -12.63 13.33 -10.32
CA ARG A 10 -12.97 14.21 -9.19
C ARG A 10 -12.02 14.05 -8.03
N LEU A 11 -11.59 12.83 -7.72
CA LEU A 11 -10.54 12.58 -6.73
C LEU A 11 -9.25 13.30 -7.10
N GLU A 12 -8.80 13.17 -8.35
CA GLU A 12 -7.62 13.91 -8.82
C GLU A 12 -7.82 15.43 -8.72
N GLY A 13 -8.98 15.93 -9.10
CA GLY A 13 -9.33 17.36 -8.96
C GLY A 13 -9.26 17.83 -7.51
N GLN A 14 -9.74 17.03 -6.55
CA GLN A 14 -9.68 17.35 -5.12
C GLN A 14 -8.23 17.36 -4.61
N LEU A 15 -7.42 16.37 -5.01
CA LEU A 15 -6.01 16.33 -4.66
C LEU A 15 -5.25 17.54 -5.23
N ARG A 16 -5.46 17.87 -6.50
CA ARG A 16 -4.87 19.07 -7.12
C ARG A 16 -5.30 20.35 -6.40
N ALA A 17 -6.59 20.48 -6.05
CA ALA A 17 -7.07 21.62 -5.28
C ALA A 17 -6.38 21.72 -3.90
N CYS A 18 -6.12 20.59 -3.23
CA CYS A 18 -5.36 20.54 -2.00
C CYS A 18 -3.93 21.08 -2.19
N PHE A 19 -3.24 20.68 -3.27
CA PHE A 19 -1.90 21.20 -3.59
C PHE A 19 -1.93 22.69 -3.89
N PHE A 20 -2.85 23.17 -4.75
CA PHE A 20 -2.95 24.58 -5.09
C PHE A 20 -3.36 25.48 -3.93
N SER A 21 -4.07 24.95 -2.94
CA SER A 21 -4.51 25.74 -1.76
C SER A 21 -3.39 26.02 -0.76
N ASP A 22 -2.23 25.41 -0.92
CA ASP A 22 -1.08 25.58 -0.04
C ASP A 22 0.11 26.10 -0.82
N SER A 23 0.68 27.24 -0.40
CA SER A 23 1.77 27.89 -1.13
C SER A 23 3.02 27.02 -1.27
N THR A 24 3.27 26.12 -0.33
CA THR A 24 4.41 25.21 -0.37
C THR A 24 4.15 24.06 -1.33
N LEU A 25 2.95 23.45 -1.29
CA LEU A 25 2.59 22.33 -2.18
C LEU A 25 2.33 22.79 -3.62
N ALA A 26 1.93 24.03 -3.84
CA ALA A 26 1.68 24.55 -5.17
C ALA A 26 2.91 24.42 -6.11
N ASP A 27 4.11 24.55 -5.56
CA ASP A 27 5.36 24.36 -6.31
C ASP A 27 5.56 22.91 -6.82
N PHE A 28 4.81 21.95 -6.28
CA PHE A 28 4.87 20.53 -6.63
C PHE A 28 3.62 20.05 -7.37
N SER A 29 2.65 20.92 -7.62
CA SER A 29 1.34 20.58 -8.20
C SER A 29 1.44 19.93 -9.59
N ASP A 30 2.47 20.25 -10.36
CA ASP A 30 2.72 19.69 -11.70
C ASP A 30 3.81 18.61 -11.71
N ASP A 31 4.34 18.21 -10.55
CA ASP A 31 5.34 17.17 -10.50
C ASP A 31 4.75 15.80 -10.80
N ALA A 32 5.21 15.16 -11.88
CA ALA A 32 4.75 13.85 -12.33
C ALA A 32 4.87 12.75 -11.25
N TYR A 33 5.73 12.93 -10.24
CA TYR A 33 5.87 12.01 -9.12
C TYR A 33 4.52 11.71 -8.43
N PHE A 34 3.68 12.73 -8.23
CA PHE A 34 2.37 12.60 -7.58
C PHE A 34 1.29 12.02 -8.49
N TRP A 35 1.41 12.19 -9.81
CA TRP A 35 0.34 11.90 -10.77
C TRP A 35 0.59 10.63 -11.61
N SER A 36 1.77 10.02 -11.53
CA SER A 36 2.13 8.83 -12.30
C SER A 36 1.56 7.52 -11.74
N GLY A 37 0.83 7.55 -10.62
CA GLY A 37 0.25 6.39 -9.96
C GLY A 37 -1.07 5.91 -10.59
N GLN A 38 -1.39 4.62 -10.37
CA GLN A 38 -2.65 4.01 -10.84
C GLN A 38 -3.86 4.31 -9.95
N ASN A 39 -3.72 5.08 -8.86
CA ASN A 39 -4.77 5.42 -7.89
C ASN A 39 -5.60 4.21 -7.40
N ILE A 40 -4.94 3.04 -7.24
CA ILE A 40 -5.62 1.79 -6.86
C ILE A 40 -6.37 1.94 -5.54
N ARG A 41 -5.77 2.63 -4.54
CA ARG A 41 -6.40 2.86 -3.24
C ARG A 41 -7.66 3.71 -3.36
N GLY A 42 -7.60 4.77 -4.17
CA GLY A 42 -8.76 5.60 -4.48
C GLY A 42 -9.87 4.80 -5.16
N LYS A 43 -9.53 3.97 -6.15
CA LYS A 43 -10.50 3.10 -6.83
C LYS A 43 -11.15 2.11 -5.87
N ILE A 44 -10.36 1.42 -5.04
CA ILE A 44 -10.88 0.51 -4.02
C ILE A 44 -11.83 1.25 -3.07
N CYS A 45 -11.43 2.44 -2.61
CA CYS A 45 -12.24 3.26 -1.71
C CYS A 45 -13.60 3.60 -2.34
N LEU A 46 -13.62 4.07 -3.58
CA LEU A 46 -14.83 4.46 -4.29
C LEU A 46 -15.76 3.26 -4.56
N ASP A 47 -15.21 2.15 -5.04
CA ASP A 47 -15.99 0.94 -5.36
C ASP A 47 -16.55 0.31 -4.08
N LEU A 48 -15.72 0.12 -3.05
CA LEU A 48 -16.12 -0.46 -1.78
C LEU A 48 -17.14 0.40 -1.05
N GLY A 49 -16.90 1.71 -0.95
CA GLY A 49 -17.79 2.61 -0.24
C GLY A 49 -19.13 2.78 -0.93
N SER A 50 -19.17 2.73 -2.27
CA SER A 50 -20.43 2.69 -3.02
C SER A 50 -21.25 1.44 -2.70
N ALA A 51 -20.60 0.28 -2.52
CA ALA A 51 -21.27 -0.96 -2.14
C ALA A 51 -21.86 -0.89 -0.72
N TYR A 52 -21.28 -0.07 0.16
CA TYR A 52 -21.82 0.22 1.49
C TYR A 52 -22.81 1.41 1.52
N GLY A 53 -23.11 2.02 0.36
CA GLY A 53 -24.10 3.10 0.24
C GLY A 53 -23.64 4.45 0.77
N LEU A 54 -22.35 4.70 0.91
CA LEU A 54 -21.84 6.00 1.33
C LEU A 54 -21.97 7.05 0.23
N SER A 55 -22.12 8.32 0.64
CA SER A 55 -22.14 9.44 -0.29
C SER A 55 -20.79 9.61 -0.99
N GLU A 56 -20.81 10.02 -2.25
CA GLU A 56 -19.60 10.23 -3.03
C GLU A 56 -18.67 11.29 -2.43
N ASP A 57 -19.20 12.37 -1.85
CA ASP A 57 -18.39 13.38 -1.15
C ASP A 57 -17.60 12.76 0.00
N ALA A 58 -18.22 11.90 0.83
CA ALA A 58 -17.52 11.20 1.90
C ALA A 58 -16.44 10.25 1.38
N LEU A 59 -16.73 9.53 0.28
CA LEU A 59 -15.77 8.63 -0.33
C LEU A 59 -14.57 9.35 -0.93
N LEU A 60 -14.79 10.50 -1.56
CA LEU A 60 -13.72 11.35 -2.08
C LEU A 60 -12.81 11.86 -0.94
N ASP A 61 -13.38 12.26 0.20
CA ASP A 61 -12.60 12.73 1.36
C ASP A 61 -11.76 11.60 1.97
N ILE A 62 -12.32 10.38 2.14
CA ILE A 62 -11.57 9.20 2.59
C ILE A 62 -10.45 8.86 1.60
N ALA A 63 -10.77 8.82 0.31
CA ALA A 63 -9.83 8.47 -0.74
C ALA A 63 -8.68 9.49 -0.84
N ALA A 64 -9.00 10.79 -0.79
CA ALA A 64 -7.99 11.86 -0.84
C ALA A 64 -7.08 11.84 0.39
N SER A 65 -7.65 11.70 1.60
CA SER A 65 -6.85 11.59 2.83
C SER A 65 -5.91 10.39 2.76
N THR A 66 -6.41 9.23 2.34
CA THR A 66 -5.60 8.01 2.21
C THR A 66 -4.51 8.16 1.14
N GLN A 67 -4.80 8.83 0.02
CA GLN A 67 -3.81 9.05 -1.04
C GLN A 67 -2.69 9.97 -0.56
N LEU A 68 -3.00 11.06 0.15
CA LEU A 68 -1.98 11.96 0.71
C LEU A 68 -1.06 11.24 1.71
N LEU A 69 -1.62 10.38 2.57
CA LEU A 69 -0.83 9.56 3.49
C LEU A 69 0.07 8.56 2.74
N HIS A 70 -0.44 7.98 1.67
CA HIS A 70 0.36 7.10 0.82
C HIS A 70 1.50 7.85 0.12
N ASP A 71 1.23 9.03 -0.45
CA ASP A 71 2.26 9.83 -1.11
C ASP A 71 3.32 10.29 -0.11
N ALA A 72 2.92 10.67 1.12
CA ALA A 72 3.84 10.94 2.22
C ALA A 72 4.74 9.75 2.53
N SER A 73 4.15 8.54 2.65
CA SER A 73 4.92 7.32 2.92
C SER A 73 5.93 7.02 1.81
N LEU A 74 5.55 7.23 0.53
CA LEU A 74 6.47 7.02 -0.60
C LEU A 74 7.65 8.00 -0.58
N ILE A 75 7.41 9.27 -0.25
CA ILE A 75 8.47 10.29 -0.16
C ILE A 75 9.44 9.95 0.97
N HIS A 76 8.93 9.54 2.14
CA HIS A 76 9.75 9.15 3.27
C HIS A 76 10.51 7.86 2.99
N ASP A 77 9.88 6.86 2.37
CA ASP A 77 10.53 5.61 1.96
C ASP A 77 11.68 5.91 0.97
N ASP A 78 11.41 6.67 -0.11
CA ASP A 78 12.45 7.02 -1.09
C ASP A 78 13.64 7.75 -0.44
N LEU A 79 13.37 8.59 0.58
CA LEU A 79 14.41 9.31 1.31
C LEU A 79 15.24 8.38 2.21
N ILE A 80 14.59 7.48 2.95
CA ILE A 80 15.22 6.53 3.87
C ILE A 80 16.05 5.51 3.08
N ASP A 81 15.50 5.04 1.99
CA ASP A 81 16.07 4.00 1.14
C ASP A 81 17.08 4.53 0.12
N GLU A 82 17.21 5.87 0.03
CA GLU A 82 18.01 6.57 -0.98
C GLU A 82 17.64 6.17 -2.43
N ASP A 83 16.39 5.75 -2.66
CA ASP A 83 15.86 5.48 -3.99
C ASP A 83 15.84 6.75 -4.84
N THR A 84 16.50 6.75 -5.96
CA THR A 84 16.65 7.96 -6.80
C THR A 84 15.49 8.16 -7.77
N GLU A 85 14.75 7.10 -8.06
CA GLU A 85 13.65 7.11 -9.03
C GLU A 85 12.46 6.27 -8.53
N ARG A 86 11.26 6.73 -8.87
CA ARG A 86 10.00 6.02 -8.64
C ARG A 86 9.07 6.17 -9.84
N ARG A 87 8.63 5.05 -10.41
CA ARG A 87 7.70 5.03 -11.57
C ARG A 87 8.20 5.86 -12.76
N GLY A 88 9.51 5.86 -13.01
CA GLY A 88 10.14 6.63 -14.08
C GLY A 88 10.28 8.13 -13.82
N CYS A 89 9.96 8.58 -12.59
CA CYS A 89 10.17 9.96 -12.16
C CYS A 89 11.30 10.01 -11.13
N LEU A 90 12.08 11.10 -11.12
CA LEU A 90 13.04 11.33 -10.03
C LEU A 90 12.32 11.44 -8.69
N ALA A 91 12.87 10.79 -7.65
CA ALA A 91 12.37 10.90 -6.29
C ALA A 91 12.46 12.35 -5.79
N ILE A 92 11.50 12.75 -4.94
CA ILE A 92 11.39 14.14 -4.44
C ILE A 92 12.68 14.58 -3.75
N TRP A 93 13.31 13.71 -2.94
CA TRP A 93 14.57 14.04 -2.28
C TRP A 93 15.72 14.25 -3.26
N LYS A 94 15.73 13.52 -4.37
CA LYS A 94 16.76 13.65 -5.40
C LYS A 94 16.62 14.95 -6.19
N LYS A 95 15.37 15.36 -6.44
CA LYS A 95 15.05 16.56 -7.21
C LYS A 95 15.16 17.85 -6.38
N TYR A 96 14.70 17.82 -5.12
CA TYR A 96 14.53 19.01 -4.29
C TYR A 96 15.37 19.03 -3.01
N GLY A 97 16.10 17.95 -2.72
CA GLY A 97 16.92 17.78 -1.52
C GLY A 97 16.22 17.08 -0.38
N LYS A 98 17.01 16.42 0.49
CA LYS A 98 16.53 15.58 1.60
C LYS A 98 15.63 16.35 2.59
N ALA A 99 16.01 17.58 2.95
CA ALA A 99 15.24 18.38 3.90
C ALA A 99 13.83 18.75 3.37
N LYS A 100 13.72 19.14 2.08
CA LYS A 100 12.41 19.43 1.49
C LYS A 100 11.55 18.17 1.39
N ALA A 101 12.12 17.02 0.99
CA ALA A 101 11.39 15.77 0.92
C ALA A 101 10.77 15.40 2.29
N LEU A 102 11.55 15.44 3.37
CA LEU A 102 11.07 15.20 4.72
C LEU A 102 9.87 16.11 5.06
N LEU A 103 10.05 17.42 4.91
CA LEU A 103 9.02 18.41 5.25
C LEU A 103 7.76 18.31 4.38
N ILE A 104 7.89 17.95 3.10
CA ILE A 104 6.74 17.73 2.22
C ILE A 104 5.97 16.50 2.66
N GLY A 105 6.64 15.40 3.01
CA GLY A 105 5.98 14.22 3.55
C GLY A 105 5.18 14.55 4.82
N ASP A 106 5.75 15.29 5.76
CA ASP A 106 5.07 15.74 6.98
C ASP A 106 3.87 16.65 6.67
N LEU A 107 4.02 17.55 5.69
CA LEU A 107 2.94 18.44 5.27
C LEU A 107 1.77 17.66 4.64
N LEU A 108 2.04 16.63 3.83
CA LEU A 108 0.99 15.77 3.27
C LEU A 108 0.23 15.00 4.35
N ILE A 109 0.90 14.52 5.40
CA ILE A 109 0.23 13.93 6.57
C ILE A 109 -0.71 14.94 7.22
N SER A 110 -0.25 16.18 7.43
CA SER A 110 -1.08 17.27 7.98
C SER A 110 -2.30 17.56 7.10
N LYS A 111 -2.11 17.59 5.77
CA LYS A 111 -3.20 17.80 4.79
C LYS A 111 -4.24 16.69 4.81
N ALA A 112 -3.83 15.44 5.02
CA ALA A 112 -4.76 14.33 5.17
C ALA A 112 -5.73 14.54 6.34
N TYR A 113 -5.23 14.99 7.50
CA TYR A 113 -6.09 15.39 8.63
C TYR A 113 -6.95 16.61 8.33
N GLN A 114 -6.42 17.60 7.60
CA GLN A 114 -7.17 18.78 7.21
C GLN A 114 -8.41 18.44 6.37
N ILE A 115 -8.29 17.50 5.41
CA ILE A 115 -9.42 17.01 4.61
C ILE A 115 -10.51 16.44 5.53
N VAL A 116 -10.16 15.60 6.49
CA VAL A 116 -11.11 15.01 7.45
C VAL A 116 -11.84 16.09 8.25
N ILE A 117 -11.10 17.08 8.76
CA ILE A 117 -11.68 18.18 9.55
C ILE A 117 -12.64 19.01 8.70
N GLN A 118 -12.34 19.24 7.43
CA GLN A 118 -13.14 20.04 6.51
C GLN A 118 -14.28 19.27 5.86
N SER A 119 -14.30 17.93 5.95
CA SER A 119 -15.36 17.07 5.41
C SER A 119 -16.73 17.50 5.93
N LYS A 120 -17.77 17.24 5.13
CA LYS A 120 -19.16 17.54 5.49
C LYS A 120 -19.83 16.44 6.33
N VAL A 121 -19.11 15.35 6.66
CA VAL A 121 -19.63 14.28 7.51
C VAL A 121 -19.87 14.75 8.94
N SER A 122 -20.57 13.94 9.74
CA SER A 122 -20.86 14.26 11.14
C SER A 122 -19.58 14.43 11.98
N ALA A 123 -19.68 15.20 13.08
CA ALA A 123 -18.55 15.36 14.02
C ALA A 123 -18.10 14.01 14.58
N ALA A 124 -19.01 13.09 14.85
CA ALA A 124 -18.70 11.74 15.30
C ALA A 124 -17.88 10.96 14.27
N THR A 125 -18.29 11.03 12.99
CA THR A 125 -17.57 10.40 11.87
C THR A 125 -16.16 10.98 11.71
N LYS A 126 -16.00 12.30 11.85
CA LYS A 126 -14.66 12.93 11.81
C LYS A 126 -13.74 12.41 12.91
N VAL A 127 -14.25 12.24 14.12
CA VAL A 127 -13.49 11.66 15.24
C VAL A 127 -13.05 10.23 14.92
N VAL A 128 -13.95 9.42 14.38
CA VAL A 128 -13.63 8.04 13.95
C VAL A 128 -12.54 8.04 12.89
N TRP A 129 -12.69 8.81 11.82
CA TRP A 129 -11.69 8.87 10.75
C TRP A 129 -10.32 9.37 11.24
N THR A 130 -10.34 10.39 12.11
CA THR A 130 -9.10 10.91 12.72
C THR A 130 -8.39 9.84 13.54
N SER A 131 -9.14 9.04 14.32
CA SER A 131 -8.61 7.92 15.10
C SER A 131 -8.02 6.83 14.20
N GLU A 132 -8.73 6.45 13.15
CA GLU A 132 -8.29 5.44 12.19
C GLU A 132 -7.01 5.88 11.43
N ILE A 133 -6.96 7.14 10.98
CA ILE A 133 -5.75 7.71 10.36
C ILE A 133 -4.57 7.68 11.33
N SER A 134 -4.78 8.13 12.56
CA SER A 134 -3.72 8.13 13.59
C SER A 134 -3.18 6.74 13.86
N ALA A 135 -4.07 5.74 13.98
CA ALA A 135 -3.70 4.35 14.18
C ALA A 135 -2.93 3.78 12.96
N ALA A 136 -3.40 4.08 11.74
CA ALA A 136 -2.77 3.62 10.51
C ALA A 136 -1.38 4.23 10.31
N VAL A 137 -1.22 5.53 10.55
CA VAL A 137 0.10 6.21 10.49
C VAL A 137 1.06 5.65 11.53
N SER A 138 0.62 5.49 12.79
CA SER A 138 1.43 4.89 13.84
C SER A 138 1.87 3.46 13.50
N SER A 139 0.95 2.67 12.93
CA SER A 139 1.26 1.30 12.49
C SER A 139 2.26 1.30 11.33
N ALA A 140 2.07 2.16 10.33
CA ALA A 140 2.97 2.26 9.18
C ALA A 140 4.40 2.66 9.60
N VAL A 141 4.53 3.65 10.48
CA VAL A 141 5.84 4.06 11.04
C VAL A 141 6.48 2.92 11.83
N SER A 142 5.71 2.22 12.69
CA SER A 142 6.22 1.08 13.44
C SER A 142 6.66 -0.08 12.52
N GLY A 143 5.96 -0.27 11.40
CA GLY A 143 6.33 -1.24 10.37
C GLY A 143 7.63 -0.86 9.65
N ALA A 144 7.80 0.42 9.32
CA ALA A 144 9.03 0.93 8.72
C ALA A 144 10.24 0.80 9.67
N VAL A 145 10.07 1.08 10.96
CA VAL A 145 11.12 0.84 11.97
C VAL A 145 11.46 -0.64 12.06
N ALA A 146 10.45 -1.52 12.09
CA ALA A 146 10.66 -2.97 12.13
C ALA A 146 11.37 -3.51 10.88
N GLU A 147 11.20 -2.85 9.72
CA GLU A 147 11.94 -3.18 8.49
C GLU A 147 13.43 -2.88 8.64
N LEU A 148 13.78 -1.72 9.21
CA LEU A 148 15.17 -1.33 9.45
C LEU A 148 15.88 -2.25 10.46
N GLU A 149 15.11 -2.86 11.36
CA GLU A 149 15.60 -3.76 12.42
C GLU A 149 15.36 -5.25 12.12
N PHE A 150 15.03 -5.60 10.86
CA PHE A 150 14.60 -6.94 10.51
C PHE A 150 15.71 -7.99 10.70
N ASP A 151 15.45 -8.99 11.58
CA ASP A 151 16.37 -10.10 11.79
C ASP A 151 16.21 -11.18 10.71
N THR A 152 17.23 -11.31 9.87
CA THR A 152 17.28 -12.29 8.77
C THR A 152 17.80 -13.67 9.21
N HIS A 153 18.28 -13.82 10.45
CA HIS A 153 18.94 -15.05 10.90
C HIS A 153 18.01 -16.05 11.60
N ASN A 154 16.90 -15.60 12.16
CA ASN A 154 15.95 -16.47 12.85
C ASN A 154 14.96 -17.13 11.88
N GLN A 155 15.39 -18.23 11.27
CA GLN A 155 14.61 -18.95 10.23
C GLN A 155 13.19 -19.35 10.68
N GLN A 156 12.99 -19.68 11.95
CA GLN A 156 11.68 -20.14 12.46
C GLN A 156 10.63 -19.03 12.47
N LEU A 157 11.04 -17.77 12.61
CA LEU A 157 10.17 -16.62 12.74
C LEU A 157 10.16 -15.69 11.49
N ILE A 158 10.87 -16.06 10.42
CA ILE A 158 11.01 -15.19 9.24
C ILE A 158 9.63 -14.79 8.68
N LEU A 159 8.75 -15.73 8.39
CA LEU A 159 7.44 -15.44 7.82
C LEU A 159 6.55 -14.65 8.77
N GLU A 160 6.54 -14.97 10.05
CA GLU A 160 5.78 -14.23 11.06
C GLU A 160 6.28 -12.79 11.19
N ASN A 161 7.59 -12.61 11.30
CA ASN A 161 8.22 -11.29 11.39
C ASN A 161 7.99 -10.48 10.10
N TYR A 162 8.11 -11.12 8.93
CA TYR A 162 7.84 -10.50 7.65
C TYR A 162 6.36 -10.08 7.54
N TYR A 163 5.42 -10.97 7.89
CA TYR A 163 4.00 -10.62 7.92
C TYR A 163 3.74 -9.41 8.83
N ARG A 164 4.28 -9.44 10.05
CA ARG A 164 4.12 -8.36 11.03
C ARG A 164 4.69 -7.03 10.52
N MET A 165 5.84 -7.06 9.90
CA MET A 165 6.49 -5.88 9.31
C MET A 165 5.66 -5.37 8.11
N ALA A 166 5.39 -6.20 7.11
CA ALA A 166 4.71 -5.81 5.88
C ALA A 166 3.25 -5.41 6.12
N SER A 167 2.52 -6.11 7.00
CA SER A 167 1.15 -5.75 7.36
C SER A 167 1.08 -4.38 8.04
N ARG A 168 2.06 -4.05 8.88
CA ARG A 168 2.13 -2.73 9.52
C ARG A 168 2.56 -1.65 8.54
N LYS A 169 3.68 -1.83 7.83
CA LYS A 169 4.25 -0.82 6.93
C LYS A 169 3.30 -0.51 5.76
N THR A 170 2.92 -1.55 5.02
CA THR A 170 2.12 -1.41 3.78
C THR A 170 0.63 -1.61 4.05
N GLY A 171 0.30 -2.61 4.88
CA GLY A 171 -1.08 -3.04 5.12
C GLY A 171 -1.92 -2.01 5.85
N ALA A 172 -1.38 -1.30 6.82
CA ALA A 172 -2.14 -0.34 7.62
C ALA A 172 -2.77 0.77 6.75
N LEU A 173 -2.01 1.37 5.83
CA LEU A 173 -2.53 2.38 4.90
C LEU A 173 -3.39 1.77 3.77
N PHE A 174 -3.25 0.48 3.51
CA PHE A 174 -4.08 -0.22 2.53
C PHE A 174 -5.45 -0.59 3.11
N ALA A 175 -5.51 -0.95 4.39
CA ALA A 175 -6.75 -1.26 5.12
C ALA A 175 -7.53 -0.01 5.57
N LEU A 176 -6.87 1.14 5.73
CA LEU A 176 -7.45 2.37 6.25
C LEU A 176 -8.78 2.77 5.59
N PRO A 177 -8.90 2.89 4.23
CA PRO A 177 -10.14 3.29 3.62
C PRO A 177 -11.27 2.30 3.89
N ALA A 178 -10.99 0.99 3.89
CA ALA A 178 -11.99 -0.03 4.14
C ALA A 178 -12.54 0.02 5.58
N ARG A 179 -11.68 0.28 6.57
CA ARG A 179 -12.07 0.49 7.97
C ARG A 179 -12.94 1.74 8.12
N CYS A 180 -12.51 2.87 7.56
CA CYS A 180 -13.29 4.11 7.57
C CYS A 180 -14.68 3.92 6.92
N ILE A 181 -14.76 3.20 5.81
CA ILE A 181 -16.01 2.89 5.10
C ILE A 181 -16.94 2.06 6.00
N ALA A 182 -16.47 0.94 6.54
CA ALA A 182 -17.29 0.05 7.36
C ALA A 182 -17.81 0.75 8.63
N LEU A 183 -16.96 1.54 9.28
CA LEU A 183 -17.36 2.32 10.46
C LEU A 183 -18.36 3.42 10.11
N THR A 184 -18.21 4.09 8.96
CA THR A 184 -19.14 5.13 8.50
C THR A 184 -20.50 4.54 8.10
N ALA A 185 -20.50 3.34 7.55
CA ALA A 185 -21.70 2.60 7.18
C ALA A 185 -22.41 1.91 8.36
N ASP A 186 -21.94 2.11 9.60
CA ASP A 186 -22.44 1.43 10.80
C ASP A 186 -22.42 -0.11 10.69
N GLN A 187 -21.33 -0.63 10.12
CA GLN A 187 -21.08 -2.06 9.96
C GLN A 187 -19.84 -2.52 10.79
N PRO A 188 -19.91 -2.43 12.13
CA PRO A 188 -18.72 -2.74 12.95
C PRO A 188 -18.28 -4.20 12.84
N GLY A 189 -19.21 -5.12 12.53
CA GLY A 189 -18.87 -6.54 12.31
C GLY A 189 -18.01 -6.80 11.07
N ASP A 190 -17.96 -5.88 10.11
CA ASP A 190 -17.15 -6.01 8.89
C ASP A 190 -15.76 -5.39 9.03
N VAL A 191 -15.54 -4.53 10.04
CA VAL A 191 -14.28 -3.80 10.22
C VAL A 191 -13.08 -4.75 10.34
N ASP A 192 -13.17 -5.74 11.23
CA ASP A 192 -12.06 -6.67 11.47
C ASP A 192 -11.83 -7.62 10.29
N ARG A 193 -12.92 -8.04 9.61
CA ARG A 193 -12.82 -8.86 8.40
C ARG A 193 -12.13 -8.12 7.27
N LEU A 194 -12.60 -6.91 6.96
CA LEU A 194 -11.98 -6.05 5.95
C LEU A 194 -10.54 -5.71 6.30
N ASN A 195 -10.27 -5.39 7.57
CA ASN A 195 -8.92 -5.15 8.03
C ASN A 195 -8.01 -6.35 7.72
N THR A 196 -8.39 -7.55 8.15
CA THR A 196 -7.58 -8.76 7.94
C THR A 196 -7.40 -9.05 6.44
N ILE A 197 -8.46 -8.93 5.63
CA ILE A 197 -8.38 -9.09 4.18
C ILE A 197 -7.33 -8.14 3.60
N PHE A 198 -7.42 -6.84 3.90
CA PHE A 198 -6.50 -5.86 3.32
C PHE A 198 -5.06 -5.98 3.84
N LEU A 199 -4.86 -6.43 5.09
CA LEU A 199 -3.53 -6.76 5.60
C LEU A 199 -2.91 -7.95 4.85
N ASN A 200 -3.65 -9.04 4.71
CA ASN A 200 -3.19 -10.23 3.97
C ASN A 200 -2.84 -9.90 2.52
N LEU A 201 -3.68 -9.08 1.88
CA LEU A 201 -3.47 -8.67 0.48
C LEU A 201 -2.26 -7.76 0.32
N ALA A 202 -2.02 -6.87 1.28
CA ALA A 202 -0.82 -6.03 1.27
C ALA A 202 0.45 -6.87 1.42
N VAL A 203 0.43 -7.89 2.29
CA VAL A 203 1.56 -8.82 2.44
C VAL A 203 1.76 -9.65 1.19
N ALA A 204 0.69 -10.18 0.61
CA ALA A 204 0.76 -10.93 -0.65
C ALA A 204 1.29 -10.07 -1.80
N TYR A 205 0.90 -8.80 -1.85
CA TYR A 205 1.44 -7.83 -2.81
C TYR A 205 2.93 -7.55 -2.59
N GLN A 206 3.35 -7.40 -1.32
CA GLN A 206 4.76 -7.19 -0.99
C GLN A 206 5.61 -8.39 -1.39
N ILE A 207 5.14 -9.62 -1.18
CA ILE A 207 5.82 -10.85 -1.65
C ILE A 207 6.01 -10.83 -3.17
N LYS A 208 5.00 -10.38 -3.93
CA LYS A 208 5.11 -10.23 -5.39
C LYS A 208 6.12 -9.14 -5.79
N ASP A 209 6.18 -8.06 -5.04
CA ASP A 209 7.15 -6.99 -5.27
C ASP A 209 8.58 -7.48 -5.00
N ASP A 210 8.80 -8.21 -3.91
CA ASP A 210 10.06 -8.88 -3.57
C ASP A 210 10.50 -9.86 -4.65
N GLN A 211 9.57 -10.66 -5.19
CA GLN A 211 9.85 -11.55 -6.32
C GLN A 211 10.32 -10.79 -7.54
N SER A 212 9.63 -9.70 -7.86
CA SER A 212 9.95 -8.87 -9.02
C SER A 212 11.31 -8.20 -8.90
N ASP A 213 11.71 -7.77 -7.68
CA ASP A 213 13.04 -7.24 -7.40
C ASP A 213 14.11 -8.32 -7.51
N PHE A 214 13.87 -9.50 -6.91
CA PHE A 214 14.77 -10.64 -6.94
C PHE A 214 15.04 -11.13 -8.38
N LEU A 215 14.01 -11.14 -9.24
CA LEU A 215 14.10 -11.55 -10.64
C LEU A 215 14.58 -10.44 -11.59
N GLY A 216 14.74 -9.21 -11.09
CA GLY A 216 15.11 -8.06 -11.92
C GLY A 216 14.05 -7.63 -12.93
N THR A 217 12.79 -8.01 -12.71
CA THR A 217 11.65 -7.67 -13.60
C THR A 217 10.91 -6.41 -13.18
N LYS A 218 11.32 -5.79 -12.06
CA LYS A 218 10.70 -4.59 -11.49
C LYS A 218 10.98 -3.38 -12.39
N SER A 219 9.95 -2.79 -12.96
CA SER A 219 10.05 -1.63 -13.82
C SER A 219 10.52 -0.39 -13.04
N GLY A 220 11.52 0.32 -13.57
CA GLY A 220 12.00 1.60 -13.01
C GLY A 220 12.94 1.46 -11.80
N ARG A 221 13.45 0.26 -11.51
CA ARG A 221 14.48 0.04 -10.47
C ARG A 221 15.62 -0.85 -10.99
N GLN A 222 16.78 -0.74 -10.35
CA GLN A 222 17.91 -1.64 -10.62
C GLN A 222 17.62 -3.05 -10.07
N HIS A 223 18.15 -4.06 -10.72
CA HIS A 223 18.09 -5.46 -10.26
C HIS A 223 18.63 -5.58 -8.83
N SER A 224 17.90 -6.33 -7.98
CA SER A 224 18.24 -6.54 -6.57
C SER A 224 18.47 -5.24 -5.78
N SER A 225 17.62 -4.25 -6.00
CA SER A 225 17.69 -2.97 -5.26
C SER A 225 17.51 -3.17 -3.76
N ASP A 226 16.64 -4.11 -3.36
CA ASP A 226 16.39 -4.42 -1.95
C ASP A 226 17.64 -4.97 -1.26
N LEU A 227 18.36 -5.89 -1.92
CA LEU A 227 19.63 -6.42 -1.38
C LEU A 227 20.69 -5.33 -1.23
N LYS A 228 20.83 -4.46 -2.24
CA LYS A 228 21.82 -3.36 -2.22
C LYS A 228 21.53 -2.35 -1.11
N ASN A 229 20.26 -2.12 -0.82
CA ASN A 229 19.80 -1.17 0.17
C ASN A 229 19.61 -1.81 1.57
N GLY A 230 19.95 -3.11 1.73
CA GLY A 230 19.83 -3.82 3.00
C GLY A 230 18.38 -4.07 3.46
N ARG A 231 17.42 -4.05 2.52
CA ARG A 231 16.00 -4.29 2.83
C ARG A 231 15.69 -5.78 2.95
N PRO A 232 14.78 -6.16 3.84
CA PRO A 232 14.29 -7.53 3.90
C PRO A 232 13.51 -7.89 2.64
N ASN A 233 14.01 -8.84 1.89
CA ASN A 233 13.35 -9.45 0.74
C ASN A 233 13.32 -10.96 0.98
N LEU A 234 12.15 -11.58 0.99
CA LEU A 234 12.00 -12.99 1.36
C LEU A 234 12.86 -13.91 0.52
N TYR A 235 12.98 -13.64 -0.78
CA TYR A 235 13.77 -14.48 -1.69
C TYR A 235 15.25 -14.42 -1.35
N HIS A 236 15.80 -13.25 -1.11
CA HIS A 236 17.20 -13.08 -0.69
C HIS A 236 17.47 -13.69 0.70
N ILE A 237 16.53 -13.54 1.64
CA ILE A 237 16.64 -14.10 2.99
C ILE A 237 16.75 -15.63 2.93
N PHE A 238 15.88 -16.31 2.17
CA PHE A 238 15.91 -17.77 2.08
C PHE A 238 17.14 -18.29 1.34
N VAL A 239 17.60 -17.61 0.28
CA VAL A 239 18.86 -17.94 -0.41
C VAL A 239 20.04 -17.85 0.54
N ASN A 240 20.16 -16.75 1.28
CA ASN A 240 21.26 -16.52 2.22
C ASN A 240 21.25 -17.51 3.39
N ASN A 241 20.09 -18.05 3.74
CA ASN A 241 19.96 -19.10 4.76
C ASN A 241 20.16 -20.53 4.20
N GLY A 242 20.63 -20.67 2.97
CA GLY A 242 21.02 -21.96 2.36
C GLY A 242 19.87 -22.87 1.96
N MET A 243 18.64 -22.35 1.82
CA MET A 243 17.51 -23.10 1.31
C MET A 243 17.67 -23.29 -0.20
N SER A 244 17.40 -24.50 -0.75
CA SER A 244 17.45 -24.72 -2.19
C SER A 244 16.39 -23.91 -2.93
N ALA A 245 16.72 -23.44 -4.14
CA ALA A 245 15.82 -22.61 -4.96
C ALA A 245 14.41 -23.19 -5.12
N GLU A 246 14.31 -24.49 -5.40
CA GLU A 246 13.02 -25.16 -5.54
C GLU A 246 12.17 -25.09 -4.28
N LYS A 247 12.77 -25.34 -3.10
CA LYS A 247 12.05 -25.35 -1.84
C LYS A 247 11.57 -23.97 -1.39
N TYR A 248 12.38 -22.92 -1.54
CA TYR A 248 11.96 -21.61 -1.05
C TYR A 248 10.94 -20.95 -1.99
N PHE A 249 11.00 -21.18 -3.31
CA PHE A 249 9.96 -20.69 -4.21
C PHE A 249 8.60 -21.33 -3.87
N ASP A 250 8.54 -22.65 -3.79
CA ASP A 250 7.30 -23.35 -3.46
C ASP A 250 6.76 -22.91 -2.09
N TYR A 251 7.63 -22.76 -1.09
CA TYR A 251 7.24 -22.34 0.25
C TYR A 251 6.69 -20.90 0.30
N ILE A 252 7.28 -19.96 -0.44
CA ILE A 252 6.79 -18.57 -0.53
C ILE A 252 5.49 -18.51 -1.32
N ASP A 253 5.40 -19.25 -2.44
CA ASP A 253 4.21 -19.31 -3.29
C ASP A 253 3.02 -19.90 -2.50
N ASP A 254 3.23 -21.00 -1.75
CA ASP A 254 2.22 -21.60 -0.87
C ASP A 254 1.76 -20.63 0.23
N TYR A 255 2.70 -19.92 0.85
CA TYR A 255 2.38 -18.93 1.87
C TYR A 255 1.55 -17.78 1.30
N GLN A 256 1.93 -17.24 0.14
CA GLN A 256 1.15 -16.20 -0.53
C GLN A 256 -0.25 -16.71 -0.90
N ALA A 257 -0.35 -17.90 -1.45
CA ALA A 257 -1.63 -18.53 -1.80
C ALA A 257 -2.54 -18.70 -0.57
N SER A 258 -1.97 -19.05 0.60
CA SER A 258 -2.74 -19.16 1.83
C SER A 258 -3.34 -17.83 2.27
N LEU A 259 -2.58 -16.73 2.21
CA LEU A 259 -3.07 -15.39 2.54
C LEU A 259 -4.25 -14.97 1.65
N VAL A 260 -4.19 -15.34 0.37
CA VAL A 260 -5.28 -15.06 -0.58
C VAL A 260 -6.50 -15.93 -0.28
N ALA A 261 -6.30 -17.21 -0.04
CA ALA A 261 -7.39 -18.14 0.28
C ALA A 261 -8.13 -17.73 1.56
N ASP A 262 -7.40 -17.37 2.61
CA ASP A 262 -7.97 -16.86 3.87
C ASP A 262 -8.77 -15.57 3.63
N SER A 263 -8.26 -14.68 2.78
CA SER A 263 -8.94 -13.44 2.43
C SER A 263 -10.24 -13.68 1.66
N ILE A 264 -10.25 -14.64 0.74
CA ILE A 264 -11.48 -15.05 0.01
C ILE A 264 -12.50 -15.65 0.98
N GLN A 265 -12.07 -16.53 1.89
CA GLN A 265 -12.94 -17.14 2.89
C GLN A 265 -13.57 -16.10 3.81
N LEU A 266 -12.80 -15.12 4.26
CA LEU A 266 -13.32 -14.01 5.06
C LEU A 266 -14.32 -13.15 4.26
N ALA A 267 -14.05 -12.94 2.99
CA ALA A 267 -14.91 -12.15 2.12
C ALA A 267 -16.27 -12.80 1.84
N ASP A 268 -16.38 -14.14 1.90
CA ASP A 268 -17.66 -14.85 1.72
C ASP A 268 -18.74 -14.44 2.75
N SER A 269 -18.33 -13.94 3.91
CA SER A 269 -19.23 -13.46 4.97
C SER A 269 -19.63 -11.99 4.83
N LEU A 270 -19.07 -11.25 3.87
CA LEU A 270 -19.37 -9.85 3.60
C LEU A 270 -20.57 -9.71 2.62
N PRO A 271 -21.16 -8.51 2.51
CA PRO A 271 -22.20 -8.26 1.50
C PRO A 271 -21.74 -8.67 0.10
N LYS A 272 -22.62 -9.31 -0.68
CA LYS A 272 -22.29 -9.89 -1.99
C LYS A 272 -21.58 -8.92 -2.95
N GLN A 273 -21.97 -7.65 -2.96
CA GLN A 273 -21.33 -6.64 -3.80
C GLN A 273 -19.89 -6.37 -3.36
N VAL A 274 -19.64 -6.34 -2.04
CA VAL A 274 -18.31 -6.18 -1.45
C VAL A 274 -17.44 -7.37 -1.82
N TYR A 275 -17.95 -8.59 -1.69
CA TYR A 275 -17.25 -9.81 -2.11
C TYR A 275 -16.80 -9.76 -3.58
N VAL A 276 -17.70 -9.38 -4.49
CA VAL A 276 -17.38 -9.27 -5.93
C VAL A 276 -16.26 -8.24 -6.16
N ILE A 277 -16.35 -7.07 -5.54
CA ILE A 277 -15.33 -6.01 -5.65
C ILE A 277 -13.98 -6.52 -5.15
N LEU A 278 -13.95 -7.15 -3.98
CA LEU A 278 -12.73 -7.70 -3.41
C LEU A 278 -12.12 -8.76 -4.35
N LYS A 279 -12.94 -9.67 -4.87
CA LYS A 279 -12.48 -10.72 -5.78
C LYS A 279 -11.91 -10.15 -7.08
N GLU A 280 -12.60 -9.21 -7.72
CA GLU A 280 -12.17 -8.63 -9.00
C GLU A 280 -10.93 -7.74 -8.88
N LEU A 281 -10.78 -6.99 -7.78
CA LEU A 281 -9.66 -6.07 -7.60
C LEU A 281 -8.40 -6.77 -7.08
N LEU A 282 -8.57 -7.83 -6.31
CA LEU A 282 -7.49 -8.38 -5.49
C LEU A 282 -6.82 -9.58 -6.13
N ILE A 283 -7.57 -10.45 -6.79
CA ILE A 283 -6.98 -11.62 -7.45
C ILE A 283 -5.94 -11.21 -8.51
N PRO A 284 -6.21 -10.25 -9.42
CA PRO A 284 -5.22 -9.86 -10.43
C PRO A 284 -3.97 -9.18 -9.85
N LEU A 285 -4.09 -8.55 -8.67
CA LEU A 285 -2.94 -7.91 -8.03
C LEU A 285 -1.94 -8.92 -7.48
N ILE A 286 -2.41 -10.13 -7.20
CA ILE A 286 -1.70 -11.13 -6.42
C ILE A 286 -1.26 -12.32 -7.29
N GLU A 287 -1.83 -12.53 -8.47
CA GLU A 287 -1.41 -13.61 -9.35
C GLU A 287 0.10 -13.50 -9.64
N LEU A 288 0.86 -14.35 -8.98
CA LEU A 288 2.24 -14.63 -9.36
C LEU A 288 2.21 -15.27 -10.75
N LYS A 289 2.99 -14.75 -11.68
CA LYS A 289 3.27 -15.53 -12.89
C LYS A 289 4.11 -16.73 -12.42
N PRO A 290 3.61 -17.97 -12.58
CA PRO A 290 4.41 -19.13 -12.20
C PRO A 290 5.71 -19.06 -12.99
N LEU A 291 6.83 -19.04 -12.27
CA LEU A 291 8.15 -19.15 -12.89
C LEU A 291 8.20 -20.52 -13.58
N GLN A 292 8.34 -20.53 -14.90
CA GLN A 292 8.60 -21.77 -15.60
C GLN A 292 9.86 -22.40 -15.01
N SER A 293 9.81 -23.69 -14.69
CA SER A 293 10.87 -24.44 -14.01
C SER A 293 12.26 -24.29 -14.66
N SER A 294 12.33 -24.01 -15.96
CA SER A 294 13.55 -23.70 -16.69
C SER A 294 14.17 -22.33 -16.38
N ASN A 295 13.40 -21.35 -15.95
CA ASN A 295 13.90 -20.01 -15.56
C ASN A 295 14.33 -19.94 -14.08
N ARG A 296 13.83 -20.89 -13.25
CA ARG A 296 14.21 -20.97 -11.83
C ARG A 296 15.68 -21.30 -11.62
N LEU A 297 16.27 -22.13 -12.48
CA LEU A 297 17.65 -22.63 -12.36
C LEU A 297 18.71 -21.71 -12.96
N LEU A 298 18.37 -20.87 -13.94
CA LEU A 298 19.34 -20.02 -14.63
C LEU A 298 19.73 -18.74 -13.88
N GLN A 299 18.96 -18.35 -12.86
CA GLN A 299 19.18 -17.08 -12.12
C GLN A 299 19.82 -17.25 -10.74
N VAL A 300 19.99 -18.48 -10.25
CA VAL A 300 20.62 -18.78 -8.95
C VAL A 300 22.14 -19.00 -9.08
N GLY A 301 22.70 -18.95 -10.29
CA GLY A 301 24.09 -19.29 -10.60
C GLY A 301 24.98 -18.13 -11.04
N THR A 302 24.54 -16.87 -10.86
CA THR A 302 25.37 -15.66 -11.09
C THR A 302 25.30 -14.74 -9.89
#